data_ab3f04eabaacc9ee3e0144b68aafd3ba
#
_entry.id   ab3f04eabaacc9ee3e0144b68aafd3ba
#
_cell.length_a   1.000
_cell.length_b   1.000
_cell.length_c   1.000
_cell.angle_alpha   90.00
_cell.angle_beta   90.00
_cell.angle_gamma   90.00
#
_symmetry.space_group_name_H-M   'P 1'
#
loop_
_entity.id
_entity.type
_entity.pdbx_description
1 polymer ?
#
loop_
_entity_poly.entity_id
_entity_poly.type
_entity_poly.pdbx_seq_one_letter_code
_entity_poly.pdbx_strand_id
1 'polypeptide(L)'
;ANIVLHYYSMAFLASCCDPDGEVQRTLAYHVARKKIPVVSGDGLVPGVTPTEPNGVKLEAFIFDVYAFAETVAFLNGDRASDFAPVKNKEGAGKDSPDTARELLSNLHRTWIERNGGVVVGDGPIEVAPAVSYDGARGLEFAKGRRFAAGQAVEEDVWVEARDARETRDRGETRGAEEGAKRAKTK
;
A
#
# COMPACT_ATOMS: atom_id res chain seq x y z
N ALA A 1 6.58 1.81 15.36
CA ALA A 1 5.92 2.97 14.74
C ALA A 1 4.39 2.83 14.89
N ASN A 2 3.67 3.92 15.04
CA ASN A 2 2.21 3.92 15.06
C ASN A 2 1.70 3.98 13.60
N ILE A 3 0.95 2.94 13.17
CA ILE A 3 0.37 2.87 11.82
C ILE A 3 -1.02 3.50 11.73
N VAL A 4 -1.48 4.08 12.85
CA VAL A 4 -2.75 4.82 12.97
C VAL A 4 -3.99 3.92 12.73
N LEU A 5 -3.91 2.65 13.12
CA LEU A 5 -5.07 1.77 13.25
C LEU A 5 -5.44 1.71 14.72
N HIS A 6 -6.54 2.36 15.08
CA HIS A 6 -6.94 2.57 16.46
C HIS A 6 -8.35 2.04 16.72
N TYR A 7 -8.54 1.43 17.88
CA TYR A 7 -9.83 1.08 18.41
C TYR A 7 -10.05 1.84 19.72
N TYR A 8 -11.20 2.47 19.86
CA TYR A 8 -11.61 3.20 21.05
C TYR A 8 -12.94 2.68 21.56
N SER A 9 -13.10 2.56 22.88
CA SER A 9 -14.42 2.32 23.43
C SER A 9 -15.30 3.59 23.27
N MET A 10 -16.61 3.40 23.12
CA MET A 10 -17.54 4.51 23.00
C MET A 10 -17.56 5.39 24.25
N ALA A 11 -17.41 4.79 25.43
CA ALA A 11 -17.33 5.53 26.69
C ALA A 11 -16.10 6.46 26.72
N PHE A 12 -14.94 5.96 26.29
CA PHE A 12 -13.73 6.78 26.21
C PHE A 12 -13.86 7.89 25.16
N LEU A 13 -14.41 7.61 23.99
CA LEU A 13 -14.67 8.65 22.99
C LEU A 13 -15.61 9.73 23.51
N ALA A 14 -16.68 9.36 24.20
CA ALA A 14 -17.60 10.31 24.81
C ALA A 14 -16.88 11.23 25.82
N SER A 15 -16.00 10.67 26.67
CA SER A 15 -15.22 11.49 27.61
C SER A 15 -14.21 12.40 26.91
N CYS A 16 -13.63 11.98 25.79
CA CYS A 16 -12.73 12.82 25.01
C CYS A 16 -13.47 13.99 24.31
N CYS A 17 -14.74 13.79 23.97
CA CYS A 17 -15.55 14.79 23.27
C CYS A 17 -16.35 15.71 24.23
N ASP A 18 -16.26 15.51 25.54
CA ASP A 18 -16.90 16.37 26.53
C ASP A 18 -16.31 17.78 26.45
N PRO A 19 -17.10 18.83 26.10
CA PRO A 19 -16.60 20.19 25.97
C PRO A 19 -15.99 20.74 27.26
N ASP A 20 -16.50 20.31 28.40
CA ASP A 20 -16.03 20.68 29.73
C ASP A 20 -15.00 19.67 30.29
N GLY A 21 -14.66 18.67 29.53
CA GLY A 21 -13.73 17.61 29.88
C GLY A 21 -12.27 18.05 29.90
N GLU A 22 -11.45 17.30 30.63
CA GLU A 22 -10.01 17.55 30.74
C GLU A 22 -9.31 17.48 29.37
N VAL A 23 -9.69 16.51 28.53
CA VAL A 23 -9.08 16.30 27.20
C VAL A 23 -9.20 17.54 26.34
N GLN A 24 -10.42 18.12 26.24
CA GLN A 24 -10.66 19.31 25.41
C GLN A 24 -9.90 20.54 25.89
N ARG A 25 -9.64 20.63 27.19
CA ARG A 25 -8.91 21.76 27.78
C ARG A 25 -7.40 21.64 27.71
N THR A 26 -6.87 20.43 27.64
CA THR A 26 -5.44 20.17 27.82
C THR A 26 -4.76 19.55 26.60
N LEU A 27 -5.54 19.09 25.60
CA LEU A 27 -4.97 18.52 24.38
C LEU A 27 -4.14 19.58 23.63
N ALA A 28 -2.83 19.36 23.55
CA ALA A 28 -1.89 20.31 22.98
C ALA A 28 -1.77 20.17 21.47
N TYR A 29 -1.48 21.29 20.81
CA TYR A 29 -1.08 21.26 19.40
C TYR A 29 0.40 20.95 19.24
N HIS A 30 0.73 20.11 18.27
CA HIS A 30 2.09 19.92 17.79
C HIS A 30 2.47 21.02 16.80
N VAL A 31 3.62 21.62 16.99
CA VAL A 31 4.11 22.71 16.14
C VAL A 31 5.09 22.17 15.12
N ALA A 32 4.67 22.11 13.85
CA ALA A 32 5.51 21.70 12.73
C ALA A 32 6.00 22.94 11.93
N ARG A 33 7.32 23.17 11.90
CA ARG A 33 7.91 24.22 11.06
C ARG A 33 7.91 23.76 9.61
N LYS A 34 7.40 24.60 8.71
CA LYS A 34 7.18 24.26 7.29
C LYS A 34 7.75 25.34 6.37
N LYS A 35 8.21 24.88 5.20
CA LYS A 35 8.51 25.72 4.03
C LYS A 35 7.20 25.92 3.29
N ILE A 36 6.56 27.06 3.49
CA ILE A 36 5.25 27.37 2.91
C ILE A 36 5.51 28.17 1.63
N PRO A 37 5.04 27.70 0.44
CA PRO A 37 5.15 28.45 -0.78
C PRO A 37 4.53 29.85 -0.64
N VAL A 38 5.23 30.86 -1.10
CA VAL A 38 4.76 32.24 -1.05
C VAL A 38 4.36 32.70 -2.45
N VAL A 39 3.30 33.49 -2.54
CA VAL A 39 2.89 34.12 -3.79
C VAL A 39 3.91 35.20 -4.11
N SER A 40 4.48 35.18 -5.32
CA SER A 40 5.39 36.24 -5.78
C SER A 40 4.65 37.26 -6.66
N GLY A 41 4.75 38.52 -6.32
CA GLY A 41 4.27 39.65 -7.17
C GLY A 41 2.77 39.62 -7.43
N ASP A 42 2.38 39.51 -8.65
CA ASP A 42 1.05 39.74 -9.19
C ASP A 42 0.04 38.57 -8.96
N GLY A 43 0.38 37.59 -8.11
CA GLY A 43 -0.56 36.56 -7.65
C GLY A 43 -0.89 35.44 -8.61
N LEU A 44 -0.28 35.38 -9.80
CA LEU A 44 -0.60 34.41 -10.86
C LEU A 44 0.52 33.37 -11.11
N VAL A 45 1.64 33.45 -10.41
CA VAL A 45 2.75 32.49 -10.55
C VAL A 45 2.67 31.46 -9.44
N PRO A 46 2.84 30.16 -9.73
CA PRO A 46 2.94 29.13 -8.70
C PRO A 46 3.95 29.55 -7.63
N GLY A 47 3.57 29.47 -6.38
CA GLY A 47 4.37 29.96 -5.27
C GLY A 47 5.78 29.38 -5.23
N VAL A 48 6.75 30.21 -4.99
CA VAL A 48 8.14 29.78 -4.76
C VAL A 48 8.23 29.12 -3.40
N THR A 49 8.72 27.88 -3.33
CA THR A 49 8.99 27.20 -2.08
C THR A 49 10.28 27.77 -1.48
N PRO A 50 10.26 28.35 -0.28
CA PRO A 50 11.44 28.92 0.35
C PRO A 50 12.47 27.85 0.72
N THR A 51 13.74 28.25 0.77
CA THR A 51 14.84 27.37 1.17
C THR A 51 14.82 27.04 2.67
N GLU A 52 14.25 27.94 3.49
CA GLU A 52 14.13 27.81 4.94
C GLU A 52 12.66 27.82 5.37
N PRO A 53 12.32 27.19 6.52
CA PRO A 53 10.99 27.28 7.08
C PRO A 53 10.57 28.72 7.36
N ASN A 54 9.45 29.15 6.80
CA ASN A 54 8.90 30.49 6.92
C ASN A 54 7.55 30.53 7.64
N GLY A 55 7.05 29.39 8.09
CA GLY A 55 5.78 29.32 8.81
C GLY A 55 5.68 28.10 9.72
N VAL A 56 4.58 28.01 10.45
CA VAL A 56 4.25 26.90 11.32
C VAL A 56 2.89 26.32 10.93
N LYS A 57 2.78 25.00 11.04
CA LYS A 57 1.53 24.29 10.98
C LYS A 57 1.24 23.71 12.36
N LEU A 58 0.06 24.01 12.89
CA LEU A 58 -0.42 23.41 14.12
C LEU A 58 -1.16 22.12 13.77
N GLU A 59 -0.76 21.02 14.39
CA GLU A 59 -1.32 19.70 14.14
C GLU A 59 -1.84 19.10 15.45
N ALA A 60 -3.08 18.59 15.45
CA ALA A 60 -3.62 17.77 16.53
C ALA A 60 -3.69 16.32 16.05
N PHE A 61 -3.26 15.38 16.87
CA PHE A 61 -3.28 13.98 16.53
C PHE A 61 -4.30 13.23 17.39
N ILE A 62 -5.16 12.45 16.73
CA ILE A 62 -6.18 11.66 17.41
C ILE A 62 -5.61 10.70 18.47
N PHE A 63 -4.37 10.26 18.30
CA PHE A 63 -3.72 9.35 19.24
C PHE A 63 -3.16 10.04 20.49
N ASP A 64 -3.12 11.35 20.55
CA ASP A 64 -2.68 12.09 21.76
C ASP A 64 -3.66 11.87 22.93
N VAL A 65 -4.92 11.51 22.62
CA VAL A 65 -5.91 11.19 23.64
C VAL A 65 -5.55 9.94 24.45
N TYR A 66 -4.63 9.09 23.98
CA TYR A 66 -4.20 7.91 24.75
C TYR A 66 -3.55 8.28 26.09
N ALA A 67 -3.01 9.47 26.23
CA ALA A 67 -2.47 9.94 27.50
C ALA A 67 -3.53 10.06 28.61
N PHE A 68 -4.82 10.12 28.24
CA PHE A 68 -5.95 10.23 29.16
C PHE A 68 -6.67 8.88 29.36
N ALA A 69 -6.21 7.81 28.71
CA ALA A 69 -6.82 6.51 28.84
C ALA A 69 -6.28 5.77 30.08
N GLU A 70 -7.19 5.18 30.87
CA GLU A 70 -6.81 4.34 32.00
C GLU A 70 -6.11 3.05 31.56
N THR A 71 -6.48 2.51 30.41
CA THR A 71 -5.94 1.28 29.85
C THR A 71 -5.69 1.43 28.38
N VAL A 72 -4.48 1.07 27.92
CA VAL A 72 -4.11 1.01 26.51
C VAL A 72 -3.48 -0.34 26.21
N ALA A 73 -3.96 -0.99 25.13
CA ALA A 73 -3.36 -2.20 24.61
C ALA A 73 -2.69 -1.92 23.26
N PHE A 74 -1.54 -2.52 23.03
CA PHE A 74 -0.80 -2.41 21.78
C PHE A 74 -0.70 -3.76 21.10
N LEU A 75 -1.15 -3.83 19.84
CA LEU A 75 -0.88 -4.95 18.97
C LEU A 75 0.36 -4.62 18.14
N ASN A 76 1.40 -5.43 18.26
CA ASN A 76 2.59 -5.28 17.44
C ASN A 76 2.42 -6.11 16.16
N GLY A 77 2.24 -5.43 15.03
CA GLY A 77 2.15 -6.06 13.72
C GLY A 77 3.53 -6.38 13.13
N ASP A 78 3.56 -7.32 12.20
CA ASP A 78 4.74 -7.59 11.38
C ASP A 78 4.83 -6.57 10.24
N ARG A 79 5.98 -5.90 10.12
CA ARG A 79 6.15 -4.84 9.13
C ARG A 79 6.00 -5.35 7.68
N ALA A 80 6.42 -6.58 7.41
CA ALA A 80 6.40 -7.14 6.05
C ALA A 80 4.98 -7.45 5.58
N SER A 81 4.09 -7.84 6.51
CA SER A 81 2.70 -8.22 6.20
C SER A 81 1.69 -7.11 6.45
N ASP A 82 1.99 -6.16 7.36
CA ASP A 82 0.97 -5.26 7.89
C ASP A 82 1.20 -3.79 7.52
N PHE A 83 2.29 -3.46 6.80
CA PHE A 83 2.63 -2.06 6.58
C PHE A 83 3.35 -1.79 5.24
N ALA A 84 2.66 -1.18 4.29
CA ALA A 84 3.18 -0.77 2.98
C ALA A 84 2.82 0.70 2.66
N PRO A 85 3.41 1.69 3.36
CA PRO A 85 3.03 3.08 3.22
C PRO A 85 3.54 3.71 1.93
N VAL A 86 2.80 4.70 1.42
CA VAL A 86 3.24 5.59 0.34
C VAL A 86 3.41 6.98 0.90
N LYS A 87 4.65 7.45 1.00
CA LYS A 87 5.03 8.77 1.54
C LYS A 87 5.96 9.54 0.62
N ASN A 88 6.53 8.86 -0.37
CA ASN A 88 7.50 9.41 -1.31
C ASN A 88 7.00 9.20 -2.75
N LYS A 89 7.64 9.90 -3.70
CA LYS A 89 7.39 9.71 -5.13
C LYS A 89 7.87 8.33 -5.59
N GLU A 90 7.38 7.89 -6.72
CA GLU A 90 7.85 6.67 -7.39
C GLU A 90 9.36 6.71 -7.64
N GLY A 91 10.02 5.57 -7.52
CA GLY A 91 11.48 5.45 -7.66
C GLY A 91 12.30 5.94 -6.46
N ALA A 92 11.67 6.34 -5.36
CA ALA A 92 12.40 6.79 -4.16
C ALA A 92 13.07 5.66 -3.36
N GLY A 93 12.79 4.39 -3.70
CA GLY A 93 13.37 3.21 -3.06
C GLY A 93 12.88 2.92 -1.64
N LYS A 94 12.02 3.77 -1.09
CA LYS A 94 11.43 3.61 0.24
C LYS A 94 10.10 4.32 0.35
N ASP A 95 9.12 3.63 0.95
CA ASP A 95 7.78 4.17 1.25
C ASP A 95 7.19 4.91 0.02
N SER A 96 7.27 4.28 -1.15
CA SER A 96 6.89 4.80 -2.46
C SER A 96 5.90 3.85 -3.15
N PRO A 97 5.22 4.25 -4.23
CA PRO A 97 4.25 3.38 -4.90
C PRO A 97 4.83 2.04 -5.37
N ASP A 98 6.04 2.05 -5.91
CA ASP A 98 6.77 0.86 -6.34
C ASP A 98 7.08 -0.09 -5.18
N THR A 99 7.63 0.43 -4.07
CA THR A 99 7.92 -0.40 -2.89
C THR A 99 6.66 -0.91 -2.21
N ALA A 100 5.56 -0.17 -2.24
CA ALA A 100 4.28 -0.62 -1.71
C ALA A 100 3.70 -1.76 -2.56
N ARG A 101 3.76 -1.66 -3.90
CA ARG A 101 3.35 -2.76 -4.81
C ARG A 101 4.19 -4.01 -4.61
N GLU A 102 5.50 -3.87 -4.43
CA GLU A 102 6.40 -4.99 -4.15
C GLU A 102 6.03 -5.70 -2.84
N LEU A 103 5.85 -4.95 -1.75
CA LEU A 103 5.45 -5.51 -0.45
C LEU A 103 4.11 -6.23 -0.54
N LEU A 104 3.12 -5.66 -1.22
CA LEU A 104 1.81 -6.28 -1.39
C LEU A 104 1.91 -7.56 -2.24
N SER A 105 2.67 -7.54 -3.32
CA SER A 105 2.91 -8.71 -4.16
C SER A 105 3.61 -9.85 -3.39
N ASN A 106 4.60 -9.52 -2.58
CA ASN A 106 5.29 -10.50 -1.73
C ASN A 106 4.35 -11.10 -0.68
N LEU A 107 3.46 -10.29 -0.12
CA LEU A 107 2.41 -10.77 0.79
C LEU A 107 1.47 -11.75 0.08
N HIS A 108 0.97 -11.40 -1.11
CA HIS A 108 0.09 -12.26 -1.90
C HIS A 108 0.77 -13.57 -2.33
N ARG A 109 2.04 -13.52 -2.70
CA ARG A 109 2.86 -14.71 -2.95
C ARG A 109 2.89 -15.62 -1.73
N THR A 110 3.16 -15.06 -0.56
CA THR A 110 3.15 -15.80 0.72
C THR A 110 1.79 -16.44 1.00
N TRP A 111 0.69 -15.77 0.69
CA TRP A 111 -0.66 -16.32 0.86
C TRP A 111 -0.90 -17.55 -0.02
N ILE A 112 -0.53 -17.46 -1.30
CA ILE A 112 -0.64 -18.58 -2.24
C ILE A 112 0.18 -19.76 -1.77
N GLU A 113 1.43 -19.53 -1.38
CA GLU A 113 2.37 -20.58 -0.94
C GLU A 113 1.92 -21.24 0.37
N ARG A 114 1.44 -20.46 1.35
CA ARG A 114 0.86 -20.99 2.59
C ARG A 114 -0.38 -21.88 2.34
N ASN A 115 -1.12 -21.62 1.28
CA ASN A 115 -2.27 -22.43 0.87
C ASN A 115 -1.86 -23.59 -0.07
N GLY A 116 -0.55 -23.87 -0.21
CA GLY A 116 -0.02 -25.01 -0.97
C GLY A 116 0.07 -24.80 -2.46
N GLY A 117 -0.06 -23.56 -2.92
CA GLY A 117 0.23 -23.16 -4.31
C GLY A 117 1.71 -22.89 -4.55
N VAL A 118 2.08 -22.70 -5.82
CA VAL A 118 3.45 -22.32 -6.22
C VAL A 118 3.38 -21.15 -7.18
N VAL A 119 4.08 -20.06 -6.88
CA VAL A 119 4.23 -18.93 -7.82
C VAL A 119 5.50 -19.09 -8.63
N VAL A 120 5.35 -19.12 -9.95
CA VAL A 120 6.44 -19.35 -10.91
C VAL A 120 6.87 -18.01 -11.51
N GLY A 121 8.18 -17.74 -11.45
CA GLY A 121 8.80 -16.51 -11.93
C GLY A 121 8.93 -15.43 -10.85
N ASP A 122 9.70 -14.39 -11.16
CA ASP A 122 10.11 -13.33 -10.22
C ASP A 122 9.24 -12.06 -10.34
N GLY A 123 8.22 -12.06 -11.20
CA GLY A 123 7.33 -10.91 -11.38
C GLY A 123 6.32 -10.75 -10.24
N PRO A 124 5.57 -9.64 -10.24
CA PRO A 124 4.52 -9.40 -9.25
C PRO A 124 3.39 -10.42 -9.40
N ILE A 125 2.67 -10.66 -8.31
CA ILE A 125 1.42 -11.41 -8.32
C ILE A 125 0.42 -10.69 -7.43
N GLU A 126 -0.83 -10.68 -7.84
CA GLU A 126 -1.91 -10.06 -7.09
C GLU A 126 -3.00 -11.10 -6.79
N VAL A 127 -3.51 -11.10 -5.57
CA VAL A 127 -4.73 -11.84 -5.19
C VAL A 127 -5.84 -10.80 -5.05
N ALA A 128 -6.87 -10.93 -5.85
CA ALA A 128 -8.02 -10.02 -5.78
C ALA A 128 -8.70 -10.10 -4.39
N PRO A 129 -9.10 -8.97 -3.80
CA PRO A 129 -9.79 -8.98 -2.50
C PRO A 129 -11.08 -9.80 -2.47
N ALA A 130 -11.73 -9.98 -3.64
CA ALA A 130 -12.89 -10.86 -3.80
C ALA A 130 -12.55 -12.34 -3.60
N VAL A 131 -11.31 -12.74 -3.92
CA VAL A 131 -10.80 -14.10 -3.72
C VAL A 131 -10.38 -14.32 -2.28
N SER A 132 -9.53 -13.43 -1.77
CA SER A 132 -9.10 -13.48 -0.39
C SER A 132 -8.75 -12.10 0.13
N TYR A 133 -9.26 -11.77 1.30
CA TYR A 133 -9.00 -10.49 1.95
C TYR A 133 -7.74 -10.51 2.83
N ASP A 134 -7.43 -11.65 3.43
CA ASP A 134 -6.37 -11.79 4.45
C ASP A 134 -5.43 -12.98 4.19
N GLY A 135 -5.63 -13.71 3.11
CA GLY A 135 -4.87 -14.92 2.78
C GLY A 135 -5.22 -16.16 3.60
N ALA A 136 -6.15 -16.05 4.55
CA ALA A 136 -6.55 -17.17 5.42
C ALA A 136 -7.68 -18.02 4.82
N ARG A 137 -8.54 -17.40 4.01
CA ARG A 137 -9.69 -18.06 3.36
C ARG A 137 -9.75 -17.69 1.90
N GLY A 138 -10.44 -18.50 1.10
CA GLY A 138 -10.66 -18.23 -0.32
C GLY A 138 -9.52 -18.66 -1.24
N LEU A 139 -8.43 -19.20 -0.69
CA LEU A 139 -7.28 -19.69 -1.44
C LEU A 139 -7.11 -21.22 -1.35
N GLU A 140 -8.11 -21.94 -0.87
CA GLU A 140 -8.07 -23.40 -0.73
C GLU A 140 -7.86 -24.09 -2.09
N PHE A 141 -8.31 -23.48 -3.17
CA PHE A 141 -8.09 -23.95 -4.53
C PHE A 141 -6.63 -23.88 -4.97
N ALA A 142 -5.79 -23.08 -4.31
CA ALA A 142 -4.37 -22.92 -4.68
C ALA A 142 -3.53 -24.17 -4.44
N LYS A 143 -4.01 -25.09 -3.59
CA LYS A 143 -3.29 -26.31 -3.22
C LYS A 143 -2.93 -27.16 -4.46
N GLY A 144 -1.62 -27.38 -4.63
CA GLY A 144 -1.07 -28.15 -5.75
C GLY A 144 -1.10 -27.44 -7.11
N ARG A 145 -1.53 -26.18 -7.17
CA ARG A 145 -1.61 -25.40 -8.42
C ARG A 145 -0.41 -24.48 -8.58
N ARG A 146 -0.18 -24.05 -9.81
CA ARG A 146 0.90 -23.12 -10.19
C ARG A 146 0.28 -21.84 -10.73
N PHE A 147 0.85 -20.73 -10.34
CA PHE A 147 0.45 -19.38 -10.74
C PHE A 147 1.63 -18.70 -11.42
N ALA A 148 1.41 -18.07 -12.55
CA ALA A 148 2.47 -17.32 -13.21
C ALA A 148 2.63 -15.95 -12.55
N ALA A 149 3.87 -15.54 -12.29
CA ALA A 149 4.14 -14.16 -11.95
C ALA A 149 3.67 -13.23 -13.07
N GLY A 150 3.19 -12.04 -12.71
CA GLY A 150 2.59 -11.08 -13.64
C GLY A 150 1.08 -11.20 -13.79
N GLN A 151 0.42 -12.19 -13.15
CA GLN A 151 -1.03 -12.32 -13.22
C GLN A 151 -1.74 -11.81 -11.97
N ALA A 152 -3.02 -11.42 -12.13
CA ALA A 152 -3.96 -11.30 -11.04
C ALA A 152 -4.67 -12.64 -10.83
N VAL A 153 -4.75 -13.08 -9.56
CA VAL A 153 -5.52 -14.26 -9.16
C VAL A 153 -6.93 -13.77 -8.86
N GLU A 154 -7.78 -13.89 -9.85
CA GLU A 154 -9.23 -13.72 -9.78
C GLU A 154 -9.89 -15.08 -9.64
N GLU A 155 -11.20 -15.15 -9.42
CA GLU A 155 -11.91 -16.41 -9.27
C GLU A 155 -11.56 -17.37 -10.42
N ASP A 156 -11.09 -18.58 -10.08
CA ASP A 156 -10.82 -19.70 -10.99
C ASP A 156 -9.72 -19.53 -12.06
N VAL A 157 -8.94 -18.44 -12.06
CA VAL A 157 -7.84 -18.26 -13.02
C VAL A 157 -6.53 -18.84 -12.48
N TRP A 158 -6.18 -20.03 -12.94
CA TRP A 158 -4.89 -20.69 -12.67
C TRP A 158 -4.32 -21.29 -13.96
N VAL A 159 -2.99 -21.33 -14.07
CA VAL A 159 -2.29 -21.84 -15.24
C VAL A 159 -1.96 -23.32 -15.03
N GLU A 160 -2.42 -24.20 -15.90
CA GLU A 160 -1.97 -25.60 -15.88
C GLU A 160 -0.48 -25.70 -16.18
N ALA A 161 0.20 -26.68 -15.57
CA ALA A 161 1.65 -26.83 -15.63
C ALA A 161 2.23 -27.01 -17.06
N ARG A 162 1.39 -27.27 -18.07
CA ARG A 162 1.78 -27.40 -19.47
C ARG A 162 1.97 -26.08 -20.20
N ASP A 163 1.25 -25.03 -19.81
CA ASP A 163 1.19 -23.77 -20.58
C ASP A 163 2.38 -22.83 -20.33
N ALA A 164 3.14 -23.02 -19.25
CA ALA A 164 4.31 -22.19 -18.96
C ALA A 164 5.47 -22.36 -19.98
N ARG A 165 5.48 -23.43 -20.78
CA ARG A 165 6.41 -23.61 -21.91
C ARG A 165 5.87 -23.02 -23.21
N GLU A 166 4.57 -23.08 -23.45
CA GLU A 166 3.94 -22.56 -24.67
C GLU A 166 3.83 -21.02 -24.71
N THR A 167 3.73 -20.35 -23.57
CA THR A 167 3.71 -18.89 -23.53
C THR A 167 5.05 -18.25 -23.90
N ARG A 168 6.17 -18.94 -23.68
CA ARG A 168 7.49 -18.52 -24.18
C ARG A 168 7.59 -18.58 -25.70
N ASP A 169 7.09 -19.67 -26.30
CA ASP A 169 7.11 -19.88 -27.75
C ASP A 169 6.13 -18.96 -28.51
N ARG A 170 4.96 -18.64 -27.91
CA ARG A 170 4.00 -17.70 -28.51
C ARG A 170 4.44 -16.23 -28.44
N GLY A 171 5.27 -15.87 -27.46
CA GLY A 171 5.85 -14.54 -27.37
C GLY A 171 6.87 -14.27 -28.48
N GLU A 172 7.69 -15.26 -28.82
CA GLU A 172 8.69 -15.16 -29.87
C GLU A 172 8.08 -15.21 -31.29
N THR A 173 7.00 -16.00 -31.49
CA THR A 173 6.34 -16.09 -32.79
C THR A 173 5.48 -14.86 -33.12
N ARG A 174 4.86 -14.20 -32.14
CA ARG A 174 4.13 -12.95 -32.38
C ARG A 174 5.07 -11.79 -32.76
N GLY A 175 6.25 -11.71 -32.15
CA GLY A 175 7.27 -10.73 -32.51
C GLY A 175 7.79 -10.89 -33.93
N ALA A 176 7.87 -12.13 -34.42
CA ALA A 176 8.32 -12.45 -35.77
C ALA A 176 7.26 -12.16 -36.86
N GLU A 177 5.98 -12.39 -36.58
CA GLU A 177 4.90 -12.08 -37.53
C GLU A 177 4.60 -10.58 -37.66
N GLU A 178 4.71 -9.78 -36.59
CA GLU A 178 4.57 -8.33 -36.68
C GLU A 178 5.74 -7.67 -37.42
N GLY A 179 6.94 -8.19 -37.25
CA GLY A 179 8.14 -7.76 -38.00
C GLY A 179 8.02 -8.04 -39.50
N ALA A 180 7.45 -9.19 -39.89
CA ALA A 180 7.28 -9.59 -41.28
C ALA A 180 6.15 -8.81 -42.00
N LYS A 181 5.13 -8.36 -41.32
CA LYS A 181 4.06 -7.52 -41.88
C LYS A 181 4.51 -6.07 -42.13
N ARG A 182 5.42 -5.52 -41.32
CA ARG A 182 5.98 -4.18 -41.56
C ARG A 182 6.98 -4.11 -42.71
N ALA A 183 7.61 -5.22 -43.09
CA ALA A 183 8.58 -5.27 -44.19
C ALA A 183 7.93 -5.38 -45.58
N LYS A 184 6.62 -5.68 -45.68
CA LYS A 184 5.89 -5.81 -46.94
C LYS A 184 5.09 -4.57 -47.37
N THR A 185 5.16 -3.47 -46.62
CA THR A 185 4.41 -2.22 -46.88
C THR A 185 5.33 -1.02 -47.10
N LYS A 186 6.50 -1.24 -47.64
CA LYS A 186 7.38 -0.18 -48.18
C LYS A 186 7.76 -0.49 -49.62
#